data_9fe1192998b2f5176ce8b4ba5bd717d5
#
_entry.id   9fe1192998b2f5176ce8b4ba5bd717d5
#
_cell.length_a   1.000
_cell.length_b   1.000
_cell.length_c   1.000
_cell.angle_alpha   90.00
_cell.angle_beta   90.00
_cell.angle_gamma   90.00
#
_symmetry.space_group_name_H-M   'P 1'
#
loop_
_entity.id
_entity.type
_entity.pdbx_description
1 polymer ?
#
loop_
_entity_poly.entity_id
_entity_poly.type
_entity_poly.pdbx_seq_one_letter_code
_entity_poly.pdbx_strand_id
1 'polypeptide(L)'
;MSKAASPSSKLTRRKAIAATLAGVAALALAGPARLIPDPVFAAIAAHKAACARLDQACLHVSRLEEAIPEERRQEWFDEDRVQGVGTNDDPRWTAALTAQRATFSAETQMAWALAHAQPVGLAGAAALLRHAGEFEAGGCGWPCDPEDEDGDKWTIIFHHSLAAALEAMMS
;
A
#
# COMPACT_ATOMS: atom_id res chain seq x y z
N MET A 1 -52.46 57.26 -9.08
CA MET A 1 -51.33 56.48 -8.48
C MET A 1 -51.84 55.02 -8.35
N SER A 2 -51.50 54.20 -9.33
CA SER A 2 -51.98 52.83 -9.41
C SER A 2 -50.85 51.86 -9.06
N LYS A 3 -51.04 51.03 -8.05
CA LYS A 3 -50.04 50.12 -7.49
C LYS A 3 -50.20 48.75 -8.18
N ALA A 4 -49.24 48.41 -9.03
CA ALA A 4 -49.21 47.12 -9.69
C ALA A 4 -48.78 46.02 -8.71
N ALA A 5 -49.59 44.96 -8.63
CA ALA A 5 -49.34 43.78 -7.83
C ALA A 5 -48.39 42.81 -8.57
N SER A 6 -47.31 42.37 -7.95
CA SER A 6 -46.42 41.32 -8.44
C SER A 6 -47.06 39.93 -8.38
N PRO A 7 -46.99 39.12 -9.42
CA PRO A 7 -47.50 37.75 -9.38
C PRO A 7 -46.52 36.80 -8.70
N SER A 8 -47.09 36.05 -7.85
CA SER A 8 -46.68 34.98 -6.99
C SER A 8 -45.55 34.04 -7.49
N SER A 9 -44.47 33.99 -6.75
CA SER A 9 -43.29 33.09 -6.90
C SER A 9 -43.53 31.63 -6.44
N LYS A 10 -44.77 31.21 -6.24
CA LYS A 10 -45.09 29.88 -5.68
C LYS A 10 -45.10 28.72 -6.71
N LEU A 11 -45.18 29.03 -8.01
CA LEU A 11 -45.26 27.99 -9.04
C LEU A 11 -43.91 27.42 -9.46
N THR A 12 -42.84 28.16 -9.25
CA THR A 12 -41.47 27.78 -9.67
C THR A 12 -40.83 26.74 -8.77
N ARG A 13 -41.13 26.76 -7.47
CA ARG A 13 -40.56 25.80 -6.50
C ARG A 13 -41.10 24.38 -6.65
N ARG A 14 -42.38 24.20 -7.03
CA ARG A 14 -42.96 22.86 -7.22
C ARG A 14 -42.46 22.15 -8.49
N LYS A 15 -42.12 22.89 -9.54
CA LYS A 15 -41.53 22.32 -10.76
C LYS A 15 -40.07 21.94 -10.60
N ALA A 16 -39.30 22.65 -9.75
CA ALA A 16 -37.91 22.31 -9.46
C ALA A 16 -37.77 21.02 -8.63
N ILE A 17 -38.72 20.78 -7.70
CA ILE A 17 -38.70 19.56 -6.86
C ILE A 17 -39.08 18.31 -7.68
N ALA A 18 -40.00 18.43 -8.67
CA ALA A 18 -40.37 17.31 -9.53
C ALA A 18 -39.24 16.88 -10.47
N ALA A 19 -38.42 17.81 -10.97
CA ALA A 19 -37.28 17.49 -11.83
C ALA A 19 -36.11 16.82 -11.05
N THR A 20 -35.92 17.16 -9.78
CA THR A 20 -34.91 16.53 -8.92
C THR A 20 -35.24 15.10 -8.53
N LEU A 21 -36.52 14.80 -8.31
CA LEU A 21 -36.99 13.45 -7.99
C LEU A 21 -36.91 12.49 -9.18
N ALA A 22 -37.10 12.97 -10.41
CA ALA A 22 -36.92 12.14 -11.61
C ALA A 22 -35.46 11.76 -11.88
N GLY A 23 -34.51 12.64 -11.53
CA GLY A 23 -33.06 12.37 -11.65
C GLY A 23 -32.55 11.31 -10.67
N VAL A 24 -33.09 11.30 -9.46
CA VAL A 24 -32.71 10.31 -8.43
C VAL A 24 -33.27 8.92 -8.73
N ALA A 25 -34.49 8.85 -9.35
CA ALA A 25 -35.06 7.56 -9.72
C ALA A 25 -34.34 6.90 -10.91
N ALA A 26 -33.76 7.67 -11.82
CA ALA A 26 -32.99 7.13 -12.96
C ALA A 26 -31.63 6.52 -12.50
N LEU A 27 -31.03 7.03 -11.44
CA LEU A 27 -29.80 6.42 -10.84
C LEU A 27 -30.11 5.13 -10.08
N ALA A 28 -31.32 4.96 -9.55
CA ALA A 28 -31.71 3.77 -8.80
C ALA A 28 -32.01 2.55 -9.69
N LEU A 29 -32.21 2.74 -11.00
CA LEU A 29 -32.46 1.67 -11.99
C LEU A 29 -31.18 1.20 -12.69
N ALA A 30 -30.05 1.93 -12.57
CA ALA A 30 -28.75 1.39 -12.87
C ALA A 30 -28.44 0.38 -11.76
N GLY A 31 -28.65 -0.92 -12.03
CA GLY A 31 -28.29 -1.99 -11.11
C GLY A 31 -26.87 -1.75 -10.59
N PRO A 32 -26.50 -2.28 -9.40
CA PRO A 32 -25.18 -2.02 -8.85
C PRO A 32 -24.15 -2.44 -9.89
N ALA A 33 -23.55 -1.46 -10.58
CA ALA A 33 -22.35 -1.70 -11.33
C ALA A 33 -21.44 -2.39 -10.33
N ARG A 34 -21.08 -3.64 -10.58
CA ARG A 34 -20.11 -4.37 -9.76
C ARG A 34 -18.86 -3.52 -9.83
N LEU A 35 -18.68 -2.69 -8.84
CA LEU A 35 -17.45 -1.94 -8.66
C LEU A 35 -16.38 -3.01 -8.49
N ILE A 36 -15.61 -3.26 -9.54
CA ILE A 36 -14.42 -4.10 -9.44
C ILE A 36 -13.54 -3.36 -8.43
N PRO A 37 -13.23 -3.97 -7.28
CA PRO A 37 -12.40 -3.30 -6.30
C PRO A 37 -11.08 -2.91 -6.95
N ASP A 38 -10.63 -1.67 -6.75
CA ASP A 38 -9.34 -1.23 -7.25
C ASP A 38 -8.24 -2.15 -6.68
N PRO A 39 -7.43 -2.81 -7.52
CA PRO A 39 -6.43 -3.80 -7.09
C PRO A 39 -5.39 -3.21 -6.13
N VAL A 40 -5.19 -1.91 -6.16
CA VAL A 40 -4.28 -1.19 -5.26
C VAL A 40 -4.63 -1.39 -3.79
N PHE A 41 -5.92 -1.44 -3.42
CA PHE A 41 -6.27 -1.66 -2.02
C PHE A 41 -5.82 -3.03 -1.51
N ALA A 42 -5.89 -4.05 -2.35
CA ALA A 42 -5.39 -5.38 -2.00
C ALA A 42 -3.85 -5.40 -1.91
N ALA A 43 -3.15 -4.71 -2.82
CA ALA A 43 -1.70 -4.59 -2.80
C ALA A 43 -1.21 -3.85 -1.52
N ILE A 44 -1.85 -2.74 -1.16
CA ILE A 44 -1.55 -2.02 0.10
C ILE A 44 -1.78 -2.92 1.32
N ALA A 45 -2.89 -3.65 1.36
CA ALA A 45 -3.17 -4.57 2.47
C ALA A 45 -2.14 -5.69 2.58
N ALA A 46 -1.69 -6.25 1.43
CA ALA A 46 -0.67 -7.29 1.38
C ALA A 46 0.69 -6.78 1.88
N HIS A 47 1.12 -5.57 1.45
CA HIS A 47 2.36 -4.95 1.91
C HIS A 47 2.32 -4.67 3.41
N LYS A 48 1.25 -4.04 3.94
CA LYS A 48 1.07 -3.81 5.39
C LYS A 48 1.15 -5.11 6.20
N ALA A 49 0.56 -6.19 5.70
CA ALA A 49 0.62 -7.48 6.35
C ALA A 49 2.02 -8.11 6.30
N ALA A 50 2.79 -7.86 5.24
CA ALA A 50 4.18 -8.30 5.13
C ALA A 50 5.09 -7.54 6.10
N CYS A 51 4.97 -6.22 6.19
CA CYS A 51 5.67 -5.38 7.17
C CYS A 51 5.40 -5.85 8.61
N ALA A 52 4.14 -6.07 8.97
CA ALA A 52 3.79 -6.55 10.31
C ALA A 52 4.41 -7.92 10.66
N ARG A 53 4.54 -8.82 9.67
CA ARG A 53 5.24 -10.10 9.88
C ARG A 53 6.73 -9.92 10.05
N LEU A 54 7.34 -9.02 9.28
CA LEU A 54 8.76 -8.68 9.42
C LEU A 54 9.05 -8.09 10.80
N ASP A 55 8.24 -7.13 11.25
CA ASP A 55 8.36 -6.55 12.60
C ASP A 55 8.31 -7.61 13.70
N GLN A 56 7.38 -8.56 13.60
CA GLN A 56 7.28 -9.67 14.55
C GLN A 56 8.52 -10.57 14.53
N ALA A 57 9.07 -10.85 13.35
CA ALA A 57 10.28 -11.65 13.21
C ALA A 57 11.49 -10.90 13.80
N CYS A 58 11.64 -9.59 13.57
CA CYS A 58 12.67 -8.76 14.16
C CYS A 58 12.57 -8.75 15.70
N LEU A 59 11.37 -8.53 16.23
CA LEU A 59 11.14 -8.58 17.68
C LEU A 59 11.45 -9.97 18.29
N HIS A 60 11.22 -11.05 17.54
CA HIS A 60 11.58 -12.39 17.99
C HIS A 60 13.09 -12.59 18.06
N VAL A 61 13.82 -12.13 17.04
CA VAL A 61 15.30 -12.15 17.03
C VAL A 61 15.84 -11.36 18.21
N SER A 62 15.37 -10.12 18.45
CA SER A 62 15.82 -9.30 19.57
C SER A 62 15.61 -9.98 20.94
N ARG A 63 14.48 -10.66 21.13
CA ARG A 63 14.25 -11.43 22.38
C ARG A 63 15.22 -12.62 22.55
N LEU A 64 15.61 -13.24 21.45
CA LEU A 64 16.59 -14.33 21.47
C LEU A 64 17.99 -13.79 21.72
N GLU A 65 18.31 -12.58 21.24
CA GLU A 65 19.57 -11.89 21.56
C GLU A 65 19.75 -11.69 23.06
N GLU A 66 18.68 -11.35 23.77
CA GLU A 66 18.71 -11.20 25.22
C GLU A 66 18.80 -12.54 25.96
N ALA A 67 18.26 -13.62 25.38
CA ALA A 67 18.12 -14.92 26.03
C ALA A 67 19.26 -15.91 25.75
N ILE A 68 20.01 -15.74 24.66
CA ILE A 68 21.04 -16.67 24.21
C ILE A 68 22.40 -15.98 24.39
N PRO A 69 23.41 -16.63 25.04
CA PRO A 69 24.77 -16.11 25.17
C PRO A 69 25.38 -15.81 23.78
N GLU A 70 26.21 -14.77 23.72
CA GLU A 70 26.82 -14.27 22.49
C GLU A 70 27.65 -15.34 21.76
N GLU A 71 28.40 -16.18 22.51
CA GLU A 71 29.21 -17.27 21.97
C GLU A 71 28.37 -18.37 21.29
N ARG A 72 27.03 -18.33 21.45
CA ARG A 72 26.07 -19.24 20.82
C ARG A 72 25.17 -18.51 19.81
N ARG A 73 25.54 -17.27 19.46
CA ARG A 73 24.86 -16.42 18.48
C ARG A 73 25.92 -15.92 17.51
N GLN A 74 26.20 -16.60 16.41
CA GLN A 74 27.07 -16.01 15.41
C GLN A 74 26.25 -15.03 14.55
N GLU A 75 26.75 -13.79 14.44
CA GLU A 75 26.22 -12.80 13.50
C GLU A 75 26.84 -13.09 12.12
N TRP A 76 25.99 -13.47 11.18
CA TRP A 76 26.39 -13.70 9.80
C TRP A 76 25.95 -12.54 8.93
N PHE A 77 26.81 -11.57 8.73
CA PHE A 77 26.69 -10.54 7.69
C PHE A 77 27.75 -10.73 6.59
N ASP A 78 28.27 -11.93 6.41
CA ASP A 78 29.26 -12.18 5.38
C ASP A 78 28.59 -12.96 4.24
N GLU A 79 28.33 -12.30 3.12
CA GLU A 79 27.71 -12.88 1.92
C GLU A 79 28.48 -14.08 1.38
N ASP A 80 29.80 -14.15 1.63
CA ASP A 80 30.70 -15.23 1.21
C ASP A 80 30.66 -16.46 2.13
N ARG A 81 29.98 -16.41 3.27
CA ARG A 81 29.98 -17.47 4.30
C ARG A 81 28.63 -18.14 4.54
N VAL A 82 27.79 -18.26 3.53
CA VAL A 82 26.47 -18.94 3.63
C VAL A 82 26.58 -20.45 3.98
N GLN A 83 27.77 -21.02 4.15
CA GLN A 83 27.99 -22.44 4.40
C GLN A 83 28.47 -22.83 5.79
N GLY A 84 28.26 -22.03 6.78
CA GLY A 84 28.74 -22.41 8.10
C GLY A 84 27.79 -21.96 9.20
N VAL A 85 26.66 -22.66 9.39
CA VAL A 85 26.04 -22.72 10.71
C VAL A 85 27.13 -23.27 11.62
N GLY A 86 27.67 -22.42 12.51
CA GLY A 86 28.65 -22.88 13.48
C GLY A 86 28.05 -24.05 14.24
N THR A 87 28.77 -25.14 14.38
CA THR A 87 28.29 -26.35 15.06
C THR A 87 27.88 -26.10 16.51
N ASN A 88 28.08 -24.87 16.98
CA ASN A 88 27.82 -24.42 18.35
C ASN A 88 26.65 -23.42 18.47
N ASP A 89 26.04 -22.99 17.36
CA ASP A 89 24.92 -22.05 17.40
C ASP A 89 23.67 -22.66 18.02
N ASP A 90 22.94 -21.83 18.75
CA ASP A 90 21.64 -22.25 19.28
C ASP A 90 20.65 -22.44 18.12
N PRO A 91 20.01 -23.62 17.98
CA PRO A 91 19.08 -23.89 16.88
C PRO A 91 17.92 -22.89 16.81
N ARG A 92 17.49 -22.31 17.95
CA ARG A 92 16.43 -21.29 17.98
C ARG A 92 16.90 -20.00 17.32
N TRP A 93 18.16 -19.62 17.52
CA TRP A 93 18.78 -18.46 16.89
C TRP A 93 18.82 -18.62 15.37
N THR A 94 19.35 -19.72 14.88
CA THR A 94 19.45 -20.01 13.46
C THR A 94 18.08 -20.05 12.79
N ALA A 95 17.09 -20.68 13.44
CA ALA A 95 15.71 -20.73 12.92
C ALA A 95 15.07 -19.33 12.87
N ALA A 96 15.29 -18.49 13.89
CA ALA A 96 14.76 -17.13 13.93
C ALA A 96 15.36 -16.24 12.83
N LEU A 97 16.68 -16.29 12.61
CA LEU A 97 17.34 -15.56 11.53
C LEU A 97 16.84 -16.02 10.13
N THR A 98 16.64 -17.33 9.96
CA THR A 98 16.08 -17.86 8.71
C THR A 98 14.66 -17.35 8.48
N ALA A 99 13.83 -17.35 9.51
CA ALA A 99 12.46 -16.82 9.43
C ALA A 99 12.45 -15.30 9.16
N GLN A 100 13.33 -14.53 9.80
CA GLN A 100 13.48 -13.10 9.56
C GLN A 100 13.85 -12.80 8.10
N ARG A 101 14.84 -13.51 7.55
CA ARG A 101 15.23 -13.37 6.14
C ARG A 101 14.07 -13.68 5.18
N ALA A 102 13.32 -14.75 5.47
CA ALA A 102 12.16 -15.11 4.64
C ALA A 102 11.06 -14.04 4.70
N THR A 103 10.81 -13.44 5.88
CA THR A 103 9.83 -12.35 6.01
C THR A 103 10.31 -11.06 5.37
N PHE A 104 11.61 -10.74 5.42
CA PHE A 104 12.20 -9.62 4.71
C PHE A 104 12.06 -9.77 3.19
N SER A 105 12.41 -10.96 2.65
CA SER A 105 12.22 -11.23 1.22
C SER A 105 10.74 -11.12 0.79
N ALA A 106 9.81 -11.57 1.64
CA ALA A 106 8.38 -11.46 1.34
C ALA A 106 7.88 -10.00 1.38
N GLU A 107 8.37 -9.19 2.30
CA GLU A 107 8.08 -7.75 2.37
C GLU A 107 8.60 -7.05 1.12
N THR A 108 9.86 -7.26 0.74
CA THR A 108 10.48 -6.73 -0.47
C THR A 108 9.69 -7.08 -1.74
N GLN A 109 9.22 -8.33 -1.86
CA GLN A 109 8.36 -8.74 -2.97
C GLN A 109 7.03 -7.97 -3.00
N MET A 110 6.40 -7.73 -1.84
CA MET A 110 5.15 -6.96 -1.77
C MET A 110 5.39 -5.47 -2.06
N ALA A 111 6.52 -4.91 -1.65
CA ALA A 111 6.92 -3.55 -2.00
C ALA A 111 7.09 -3.38 -3.52
N TRP A 112 7.77 -4.31 -4.19
CA TRP A 112 7.89 -4.30 -5.65
C TRP A 112 6.54 -4.48 -6.35
N ALA A 113 5.69 -5.37 -5.87
CA ALA A 113 4.33 -5.51 -6.39
C ALA A 113 3.53 -4.20 -6.27
N LEU A 114 3.74 -3.45 -5.19
CA LEU A 114 3.12 -2.15 -4.98
C LEU A 114 3.63 -1.09 -5.98
N ALA A 115 4.95 -1.08 -6.29
CA ALA A 115 5.53 -0.17 -7.29
C ALA A 115 4.94 -0.36 -8.68
N HIS A 116 4.56 -1.59 -9.01
CA HIS A 116 3.94 -1.94 -10.29
C HIS A 116 2.40 -1.87 -10.27
N ALA A 117 1.79 -1.58 -9.11
CA ALA A 117 0.34 -1.53 -9.01
C ALA A 117 -0.23 -0.35 -9.80
N GLN A 118 -1.21 -0.65 -10.66
CA GLN A 118 -1.90 0.37 -11.46
C GLN A 118 -3.28 0.64 -10.86
N PRO A 119 -3.51 1.81 -10.25
CA PRO A 119 -4.83 2.19 -9.78
C PRO A 119 -5.79 2.37 -10.94
N VAL A 120 -7.03 1.91 -10.77
CA VAL A 120 -8.09 2.06 -11.77
C VAL A 120 -8.98 3.28 -11.51
N GLY A 121 -8.73 4.02 -10.43
CA GLY A 121 -9.47 5.22 -10.07
C GLY A 121 -8.68 6.16 -9.16
N LEU A 122 -9.11 7.43 -9.08
CA LEU A 122 -8.46 8.46 -8.26
C LEU A 122 -8.38 8.07 -6.77
N ALA A 123 -9.36 7.31 -6.27
CA ALA A 123 -9.34 6.81 -4.89
C ALA A 123 -8.19 5.84 -4.65
N GLY A 124 -7.91 4.92 -5.59
CA GLY A 124 -6.76 4.02 -5.55
C GLY A 124 -5.44 4.77 -5.65
N ALA A 125 -5.33 5.72 -6.60
CA ALA A 125 -4.14 6.56 -6.74
C ALA A 125 -3.82 7.34 -5.46
N ALA A 126 -4.83 7.97 -4.85
CA ALA A 126 -4.67 8.69 -3.60
C ALA A 126 -4.30 7.77 -2.41
N ALA A 127 -4.87 6.56 -2.36
CA ALA A 127 -4.52 5.58 -1.33
C ALA A 127 -3.08 5.09 -1.47
N LEU A 128 -2.63 4.86 -2.70
CA LEU A 128 -1.27 4.42 -3.00
C LEU A 128 -0.23 5.48 -2.58
N LEU A 129 -0.44 6.73 -2.98
CA LEU A 129 0.43 7.86 -2.59
C LEU A 129 0.48 8.06 -1.07
N ARG A 130 -0.68 7.97 -0.41
CA ARG A 130 -0.74 8.10 1.06
C ARG A 130 0.04 6.99 1.74
N HIS A 131 -0.14 5.75 1.28
CA HIS A 131 0.58 4.60 1.84
C HIS A 131 2.09 4.73 1.66
N ALA A 132 2.55 5.17 0.48
CA ALA A 132 3.97 5.41 0.23
C ALA A 132 4.53 6.48 1.19
N GLY A 133 3.85 7.61 1.32
CA GLY A 133 4.26 8.67 2.23
C GLY A 133 4.22 8.28 3.72
N GLU A 134 3.22 7.49 4.15
CA GLU A 134 3.14 6.97 5.52
C GLU A 134 4.30 6.01 5.84
N PHE A 135 4.69 5.17 4.88
CA PHE A 135 5.79 4.22 5.03
C PHE A 135 7.13 4.95 5.19
N GLU A 136 7.42 5.92 4.32
CA GLU A 136 8.62 6.75 4.39
C GLU A 136 8.66 7.61 5.67
N ALA A 137 7.54 8.22 6.05
CA ALA A 137 7.44 9.00 7.28
C ALA A 137 7.67 8.15 8.54
N GLY A 138 7.38 6.84 8.47
CA GLY A 138 7.69 5.86 9.50
C GLY A 138 9.18 5.51 9.62
N GLY A 139 10.04 6.09 8.78
CA GLY A 139 11.48 5.82 8.73
C GLY A 139 11.84 4.51 8.01
N CYS A 140 10.89 3.94 7.28
CA CYS A 140 11.13 2.75 6.47
C CYS A 140 11.62 3.18 5.07
N GLY A 141 12.64 2.51 4.55
CA GLY A 141 13.14 2.69 3.19
C GLY A 141 12.48 1.71 2.23
N TRP A 142 12.23 2.16 1.00
CA TRP A 142 11.81 1.27 -0.08
C TRP A 142 12.98 0.38 -0.53
N PRO A 143 12.72 -0.82 -1.04
CA PRO A 143 13.78 -1.71 -1.46
C PRO A 143 14.56 -1.10 -2.63
N CYS A 144 15.89 -1.17 -2.51
CA CYS A 144 16.80 -0.87 -3.61
C CYS A 144 17.07 -2.14 -4.41
N ASP A 145 17.23 -2.03 -5.70
CA ASP A 145 17.74 -3.15 -6.51
C ASP A 145 19.26 -3.22 -6.31
N PRO A 146 19.80 -4.30 -5.73
CA PRO A 146 21.23 -4.41 -5.49
C PRO A 146 22.08 -4.42 -6.77
N GLU A 147 21.47 -4.65 -7.93
CA GLU A 147 22.15 -4.62 -9.24
C GLU A 147 22.20 -3.20 -9.85
N ASP A 148 21.57 -2.21 -9.18
CA ASP A 148 21.52 -0.83 -9.68
C ASP A 148 22.43 0.09 -8.84
N GLU A 149 23.51 0.56 -9.44
CA GLU A 149 24.43 1.50 -8.81
C GLU A 149 23.78 2.83 -8.39
N ASP A 150 22.63 3.20 -9.00
CA ASP A 150 21.91 4.45 -8.72
C ASP A 150 20.80 4.33 -7.65
N GLY A 151 20.50 3.14 -7.16
CA GLY A 151 19.72 2.86 -5.93
C GLY A 151 18.23 3.25 -5.90
N ASP A 152 17.68 3.88 -6.95
CA ASP A 152 16.37 4.54 -6.90
C ASP A 152 15.25 3.87 -7.74
N LYS A 153 15.45 2.63 -8.19
CA LYS A 153 14.51 1.99 -9.14
C LYS A 153 13.10 1.86 -8.62
N TRP A 154 12.90 1.56 -7.32
CA TRP A 154 11.54 1.42 -6.79
C TRP A 154 10.73 2.71 -6.96
N THR A 155 11.26 3.83 -6.52
CA THR A 155 10.62 5.15 -6.59
C THR A 155 10.35 5.56 -8.04
N ILE A 156 11.31 5.31 -8.94
CA ILE A 156 11.17 5.61 -10.38
C ILE A 156 10.03 4.78 -10.99
N ILE A 157 10.02 3.45 -10.75
CA ILE A 157 8.98 2.54 -11.26
C ILE A 157 7.62 2.93 -10.69
N PHE A 158 7.54 3.22 -9.40
CA PHE A 158 6.33 3.67 -8.73
C PHE A 158 5.76 4.94 -9.38
N HIS A 159 6.58 5.97 -9.59
CA HIS A 159 6.12 7.20 -10.22
C HIS A 159 5.69 7.00 -11.68
N HIS A 160 6.42 6.20 -12.45
CA HIS A 160 6.04 5.89 -13.84
C HIS A 160 4.73 5.12 -13.91
N SER A 161 4.54 4.09 -13.06
CA SER A 161 3.30 3.30 -13.01
C SER A 161 2.11 4.17 -12.63
N LEU A 162 2.29 5.07 -11.65
CA LEU A 162 1.24 5.98 -11.21
C LEU A 162 0.90 7.02 -12.29
N ALA A 163 1.92 7.61 -12.94
CA ALA A 163 1.71 8.58 -14.02
C ALA A 163 0.94 7.95 -15.18
N ALA A 164 1.33 6.77 -15.64
CA ALA A 164 0.64 6.04 -16.71
C ALA A 164 -0.83 5.74 -16.35
N ALA A 165 -1.09 5.35 -15.09
CA ALA A 165 -2.46 5.12 -14.64
C ALA A 165 -3.31 6.40 -14.61
N LEU A 166 -2.74 7.52 -14.18
CA LEU A 166 -3.43 8.82 -14.17
C LEU A 166 -3.73 9.32 -15.60
N GLU A 167 -2.80 9.17 -16.54
CA GLU A 167 -2.99 9.48 -17.96
C GLU A 167 -4.13 8.65 -18.57
N ALA A 168 -4.18 7.36 -18.27
CA ALA A 168 -5.25 6.47 -18.71
C ALA A 168 -6.63 6.86 -18.15
N MET A 169 -6.69 7.44 -16.95
CA MET A 169 -7.95 7.94 -16.37
C MET A 169 -8.45 9.26 -16.99
N MET A 170 -7.55 10.01 -17.65
CA MET A 170 -7.88 11.29 -18.30
C MET A 170 -8.25 11.14 -19.78
N SER A 171 -8.04 9.96 -20.37
CA SER A 171 -8.31 9.63 -21.78
C SER A 171 -9.73 9.13 -21.99
#